data_7a61e42faaacc731f65557566a354861
#
_entry.id   7a61e42faaacc731f65557566a354861
#
_cell.length_a   1.000
_cell.length_b   1.000
_cell.length_c   1.000
_cell.angle_alpha   90.00
_cell.angle_beta   90.00
_cell.angle_gamma   90.00
#
_symmetry.space_group_name_H-M   'P 1'
#
loop_
_entity.id
_entity.type
_entity.pdbx_description
1 polymer ?
#
loop_
_entity_poly.entity_id
_entity_poly.type
_entity_poly.pdbx_seq_one_letter_code
_entity_poly.pdbx_strand_id
1 'polypeptide(L)'
;MDGAYPELAGAASRILKPLEGHRVSVAQLYQAAAELEQAYVKAGYMLARIAVPQQSLSDGGDFHVVVIDGFIEQVDVSKVPENVRDPVSDIVTGLVGIHKLKTSMLQASLARAGAVFGAQLRSTLVQGDTPGGARLVLDGGYSEFGLGLSASNNLGPVFNDWGLNLSAQVNSPTGHGEQIYGFLSGGPHIDQYFGKEATRWVGGGGIILPLTSWGLQLNPEFTISDTRPLTANPLLASHDRLYRGSLNWIFPVPLGEPGATTGKFTTEFVDEATELPVFNFDLAHDRLTVLRGSLSWNGAWEATQTGLHADFVFSKGVPWLGARSAEGAAQDGAPPSRGSDPEFTKLEVMLGASQSLPYGALLNLTGPGPDQFQRLGTQFRNVRSDECECLVQLHARGAGPGRRLFRAGTARISFSGPLHRLWAGDDALRLCGEWRRLDGGR
;
A
#
# COMPACT_ATOMS: atom_id res chain seq x y z
N MET A 1 9.24 25.70 35.73
CA MET A 1 9.17 25.33 34.31
C MET A 1 7.83 25.79 33.76
N ASP A 2 7.86 26.73 32.84
CA ASP A 2 6.65 27.33 32.27
C ASP A 2 6.31 26.69 30.93
N GLY A 3 5.01 26.55 30.59
CA GLY A 3 4.53 25.97 29.33
C GLY A 3 4.69 24.46 29.19
N ALA A 4 4.95 23.73 30.28
CA ALA A 4 5.16 22.30 30.25
C ALA A 4 3.89 21.53 29.75
N TYR A 5 4.12 20.49 28.94
CA TYR A 5 3.03 19.61 28.53
C TYR A 5 2.72 18.62 29.64
N PRO A 6 1.44 18.49 30.07
CA PRO A 6 1.08 17.63 31.19
C PRO A 6 1.52 16.18 31.02
N GLU A 7 1.45 15.65 29.81
CA GLU A 7 1.86 14.29 29.45
C GLU A 7 3.36 14.04 29.61
N LEU A 8 4.18 15.09 29.62
CA LEU A 8 5.63 15.02 29.80
C LEU A 8 6.10 15.40 31.21
N ALA A 9 5.19 15.71 32.13
CA ALA A 9 5.52 16.07 33.50
C ALA A 9 6.39 15.02 34.20
N GLY A 10 6.13 13.72 33.99
CA GLY A 10 6.93 12.63 34.53
C GLY A 10 8.33 12.53 33.94
N ALA A 11 8.52 12.87 32.67
CA ALA A 11 9.85 12.93 32.03
C ALA A 11 10.60 14.15 32.53
N ALA A 12 9.96 15.30 32.60
CA ALA A 12 10.52 16.54 33.15
C ALA A 12 11.00 16.35 34.59
N SER A 13 10.16 15.77 35.47
CA SER A 13 10.53 15.47 36.84
C SER A 13 11.75 14.55 36.95
N ARG A 14 11.88 13.54 36.13
CA ARG A 14 13.03 12.62 36.12
C ARG A 14 14.34 13.35 35.78
N ILE A 15 14.29 14.33 34.90
CA ILE A 15 15.47 15.10 34.46
C ILE A 15 15.82 16.22 35.45
N LEU A 16 14.80 16.93 35.94
CA LEU A 16 15.03 18.14 36.76
C LEU A 16 15.17 17.85 38.24
N LYS A 17 14.41 16.91 38.83
CA LYS A 17 14.40 16.59 40.26
C LYS A 17 15.79 16.23 40.82
N PRO A 18 16.69 15.51 40.13
CA PRO A 18 18.05 15.25 40.63
C PRO A 18 18.93 16.51 40.80
N LEU A 19 18.53 17.62 40.17
CA LEU A 19 19.25 18.89 40.23
C LEU A 19 18.75 19.79 41.37
N GLU A 20 17.55 19.54 41.87
CA GLU A 20 16.92 20.32 42.93
C GLU A 20 17.66 20.14 44.26
N GLY A 21 17.96 21.23 44.95
CA GLY A 21 18.62 21.22 46.26
C GLY A 21 20.11 20.83 46.24
N HIS A 22 20.72 20.69 45.08
CA HIS A 22 22.15 20.40 44.93
C HIS A 22 22.91 21.54 44.31
N ARG A 23 24.22 21.62 44.60
CA ARG A 23 25.13 22.52 43.85
C ARG A 23 25.38 21.94 42.47
N VAL A 24 24.88 22.59 41.44
CA VAL A 24 25.04 22.21 40.05
C VAL A 24 25.76 23.28 39.26
N SER A 25 26.53 22.89 38.26
CA SER A 25 27.18 23.83 37.36
C SER A 25 26.19 24.37 36.32
N VAL A 26 26.46 25.53 35.77
CA VAL A 26 25.68 26.10 34.66
C VAL A 26 25.62 25.13 33.47
N ALA A 27 26.74 24.43 33.22
CA ALA A 27 26.78 23.42 32.16
C ALA A 27 25.77 22.27 32.36
N GLN A 28 25.61 21.80 33.62
CA GLN A 28 24.63 20.76 33.95
C GLN A 28 23.18 21.25 33.75
N LEU A 29 22.89 22.52 34.02
CA LEU A 29 21.57 23.11 33.77
C LEU A 29 21.23 23.15 32.28
N TYR A 30 22.19 23.57 31.43
CA TYR A 30 22.00 23.55 29.98
C TYR A 30 21.91 22.12 29.44
N GLN A 31 22.67 21.18 30.00
CA GLN A 31 22.54 19.76 29.63
C GLN A 31 21.14 19.21 29.95
N ALA A 32 20.59 19.54 31.15
CA ALA A 32 19.25 19.15 31.51
C ALA A 32 18.18 19.77 30.59
N ALA A 33 18.35 21.01 30.17
CA ALA A 33 17.48 21.64 29.18
C ALA A 33 17.53 20.90 27.83
N ALA A 34 18.72 20.51 27.37
CA ALA A 34 18.88 19.73 26.14
C ALA A 34 18.29 18.31 26.25
N GLU A 35 18.48 17.64 27.39
CA GLU A 35 17.85 16.33 27.66
C GLU A 35 16.31 16.43 27.69
N LEU A 36 15.80 17.54 28.25
CA LEU A 36 14.37 17.80 28.23
C LEU A 36 13.84 18.01 26.79
N GLU A 37 14.54 18.80 25.96
CA GLU A 37 14.18 18.98 24.56
C GLU A 37 14.17 17.64 23.82
N GLN A 38 15.16 16.78 24.05
CA GLN A 38 15.18 15.42 23.48
C GLN A 38 13.98 14.57 23.96
N ALA A 39 13.55 14.74 25.21
CA ALA A 39 12.37 14.04 25.71
C ALA A 39 11.09 14.47 24.99
N TYR A 40 10.95 15.75 24.65
CA TYR A 40 9.84 16.26 23.84
C TYR A 40 9.89 15.71 22.42
N VAL A 41 11.08 15.71 21.79
CA VAL A 41 11.26 15.13 20.44
C VAL A 41 10.92 13.64 20.42
N LYS A 42 11.39 12.86 21.41
CA LYS A 42 11.08 11.43 21.55
C LYS A 42 9.59 11.16 21.78
N ALA A 43 8.89 12.10 22.43
CA ALA A 43 7.43 12.02 22.60
C ALA A 43 6.63 12.46 21.37
N GLY A 44 7.33 12.81 20.27
CA GLY A 44 6.73 13.19 19.00
C GLY A 44 6.43 14.69 18.86
N TYR A 45 7.07 15.57 19.64
CA TYR A 45 6.90 17.03 19.56
C TYR A 45 8.15 17.71 19.01
N MET A 46 8.48 17.44 17.75
CA MET A 46 9.72 17.91 17.13
C MET A 46 9.83 19.43 16.99
N LEU A 47 8.71 20.15 17.02
CA LEU A 47 8.69 21.62 16.93
C LEU A 47 8.80 22.30 18.29
N ALA A 48 8.57 21.58 19.39
CA ALA A 48 8.75 22.13 20.73
C ALA A 48 10.23 22.48 20.98
N ARG A 49 10.46 23.62 21.60
CA ARG A 49 11.81 24.11 21.98
C ARG A 49 11.89 24.39 23.46
N ILE A 50 13.04 24.11 24.04
CA ILE A 50 13.32 24.42 25.42
C ILE A 50 14.22 25.64 25.44
N ALA A 51 13.67 26.75 25.90
CA ALA A 51 14.41 28.00 26.05
C ALA A 51 14.85 28.22 27.50
N VAL A 52 16.07 28.65 27.66
CA VAL A 52 16.58 29.17 28.92
C VAL A 52 16.60 30.69 28.78
N PRO A 53 15.64 31.42 29.39
CA PRO A 53 15.62 32.87 29.32
C PRO A 53 16.86 33.48 29.99
N GLN A 54 17.20 34.69 29.60
CA GLN A 54 18.28 35.42 30.25
C GLN A 54 17.90 35.65 31.72
N GLN A 55 18.68 35.09 32.63
CA GLN A 55 18.43 35.15 34.09
C GLN A 55 19.72 35.24 34.86
N SER A 56 19.66 35.90 36.03
CA SER A 56 20.79 35.97 36.97
C SER A 56 20.80 34.70 37.80
N LEU A 57 21.85 33.88 37.65
CA LEU A 57 22.05 32.68 38.45
C LEU A 57 22.81 33.05 39.74
N SER A 58 22.21 32.77 40.89
CA SER A 58 22.82 32.96 42.22
C SER A 58 22.75 31.65 43.01
N ASP A 59 23.64 31.47 43.98
CA ASP A 59 23.59 30.33 44.90
C ASP A 59 22.23 30.31 45.63
N GLY A 60 21.49 29.20 45.49
CA GLY A 60 20.15 29.03 46.05
C GLY A 60 19.01 29.69 45.26
N GLY A 61 19.28 30.24 44.09
CA GLY A 61 18.27 30.80 43.19
C GLY A 61 17.56 29.78 42.34
N ASP A 62 16.39 30.15 41.84
CA ASP A 62 15.60 29.33 40.94
C ASP A 62 16.13 29.37 39.49
N PHE A 63 16.19 28.23 38.85
CA PHE A 63 16.50 28.12 37.41
C PHE A 63 15.22 27.99 36.59
N HIS A 64 14.95 28.97 35.75
CA HIS A 64 13.76 29.02 34.92
C HIS A 64 14.03 28.42 33.55
N VAL A 65 13.16 27.49 33.14
CA VAL A 65 13.12 26.87 31.82
C VAL A 65 11.74 27.10 31.26
N VAL A 66 11.65 27.54 30.01
CA VAL A 66 10.41 27.80 29.31
C VAL A 66 10.29 26.83 28.15
N VAL A 67 9.16 26.14 28.08
CA VAL A 67 8.79 25.34 26.90
C VAL A 67 8.09 26.26 25.92
N ILE A 68 8.69 26.44 24.77
CA ILE A 68 8.09 27.15 23.65
C ILE A 68 7.33 26.11 22.82
N ASP A 69 6.01 26.24 22.81
CA ASP A 69 5.14 25.37 21.99
C ASP A 69 5.39 25.68 20.51
N GLY A 70 5.73 24.62 19.75
CA GLY A 70 5.98 24.76 18.32
C GLY A 70 4.72 24.46 17.51
N PHE A 71 4.44 25.29 16.52
CA PHE A 71 3.29 25.14 15.63
C PHE A 71 3.64 25.63 14.21
N ILE A 72 2.83 25.23 13.22
CA ILE A 72 2.95 25.77 11.87
C ILE A 72 2.20 27.10 11.83
N GLU A 73 2.92 28.19 11.65
CA GLU A 73 2.38 29.55 11.54
C GLU A 73 1.82 29.80 10.15
N GLN A 74 2.54 29.35 9.12
CA GLN A 74 2.20 29.57 7.73
C GLN A 74 2.69 28.42 6.86
N VAL A 75 1.93 28.16 5.76
CA VAL A 75 2.34 27.25 4.69
C VAL A 75 2.61 28.06 3.42
N ASP A 76 3.75 27.82 2.79
CA ASP A 76 4.13 28.42 1.52
C ASP A 76 4.18 27.33 0.44
N VAL A 77 3.22 27.38 -0.48
CA VAL A 77 3.10 26.49 -1.65
C VAL A 77 3.39 27.21 -2.97
N SER A 78 3.95 28.43 -2.91
CA SER A 78 4.19 29.28 -4.09
C SER A 78 5.08 28.60 -5.14
N LYS A 79 5.97 27.71 -4.72
CA LYS A 79 6.89 26.95 -5.57
C LYS A 79 6.37 25.57 -5.98
N VAL A 80 5.14 25.22 -5.58
CA VAL A 80 4.46 24.01 -6.04
C VAL A 80 3.84 24.29 -7.41
N PRO A 81 4.01 23.39 -8.41
CA PRO A 81 3.40 23.52 -9.73
C PRO A 81 1.88 23.72 -9.66
N GLU A 82 1.35 24.57 -10.54
CA GLU A 82 -0.04 25.01 -10.53
C GLU A 82 -1.04 23.85 -10.59
N ASN A 83 -0.73 22.84 -11.41
CA ASN A 83 -1.57 21.65 -11.61
C ASN A 83 -1.84 20.83 -10.33
N VAL A 84 -1.00 20.96 -9.30
CA VAL A 84 -1.14 20.20 -8.05
C VAL A 84 -1.12 21.10 -6.81
N ARG A 85 -1.05 22.42 -7.01
CA ARG A 85 -0.94 23.40 -5.91
C ARG A 85 -2.16 23.40 -5.02
N ASP A 86 -3.35 23.47 -5.60
CA ASP A 86 -4.61 23.55 -4.84
C ASP A 86 -4.84 22.31 -3.97
N PRO A 87 -4.82 21.07 -4.50
CA PRO A 87 -5.01 19.89 -3.65
C PRO A 87 -3.90 19.72 -2.61
N VAL A 88 -2.66 20.10 -2.92
CA VAL A 88 -1.56 20.08 -1.93
C VAL A 88 -1.83 21.11 -0.83
N SER A 89 -2.23 22.34 -1.20
CA SER A 89 -2.55 23.42 -0.26
C SER A 89 -3.68 23.02 0.69
N ASP A 90 -4.76 22.44 0.17
CA ASP A 90 -5.91 22.00 0.96
C ASP A 90 -5.55 20.97 2.03
N ILE A 91 -4.57 20.09 1.71
CA ILE A 91 -4.10 19.07 2.66
C ILE A 91 -3.26 19.71 3.77
N VAL A 92 -2.31 20.60 3.42
CA VAL A 92 -1.32 21.07 4.39
C VAL A 92 -1.79 22.30 5.18
N THR A 93 -2.74 23.09 4.65
CA THR A 93 -3.30 24.23 5.37
C THR A 93 -3.99 23.84 6.67
N GLY A 94 -4.51 22.61 6.75
CA GLY A 94 -5.06 22.05 7.98
C GLY A 94 -4.05 21.92 9.15
N LEU A 95 -2.76 22.11 8.89
CA LEU A 95 -1.72 22.10 9.93
C LEU A 95 -1.51 23.46 10.59
N VAL A 96 -1.99 24.54 9.97
CA VAL A 96 -1.75 25.92 10.44
C VAL A 96 -2.47 26.16 11.77
N GLY A 97 -1.77 26.70 12.73
CA GLY A 97 -2.31 27.08 14.05
C GLY A 97 -2.53 25.91 15.01
N ILE A 98 -2.16 24.68 14.64
CA ILE A 98 -2.27 23.53 15.55
C ILE A 98 -1.12 23.61 16.57
N HIS A 99 -1.45 23.90 17.81
CA HIS A 99 -0.54 23.85 18.95
C HIS A 99 -0.27 22.41 19.38
N LYS A 100 0.91 22.16 19.97
CA LYS A 100 1.39 20.82 20.35
C LYS A 100 1.32 19.85 19.18
N LEU A 101 1.74 20.30 18.00
CA LEU A 101 1.70 19.53 16.78
C LEU A 101 2.59 18.30 16.90
N LYS A 102 1.96 17.11 16.75
CA LYS A 102 2.72 15.85 16.74
C LYS A 102 3.42 15.66 15.41
N THR A 103 4.62 15.14 15.45
CA THR A 103 5.44 14.77 14.28
C THR A 103 4.67 13.81 13.36
N SER A 104 3.95 12.84 13.93
CA SER A 104 3.14 11.90 13.15
C SER A 104 2.04 12.60 12.34
N MET A 105 1.41 13.64 12.90
CA MET A 105 0.38 14.42 12.20
C MET A 105 0.97 15.23 11.05
N LEU A 106 2.13 15.86 11.27
CA LEU A 106 2.86 16.57 10.23
C LEU A 106 3.28 15.60 9.11
N GLN A 107 3.90 14.46 9.47
CA GLN A 107 4.33 13.45 8.52
C GLN A 107 3.16 12.85 7.73
N ALA A 108 2.04 12.56 8.38
CA ALA A 108 0.84 12.05 7.70
C ALA A 108 0.27 13.07 6.70
N SER A 109 0.27 14.35 7.03
CA SER A 109 -0.19 15.41 6.10
C SER A 109 0.78 15.60 4.94
N LEU A 110 2.09 15.58 5.19
CA LEU A 110 3.11 15.65 4.14
C LEU A 110 3.07 14.40 3.23
N ALA A 111 2.85 13.21 3.79
CA ALA A 111 2.69 11.99 3.01
C ALA A 111 1.46 12.04 2.09
N ARG A 112 0.33 12.56 2.60
CA ARG A 112 -0.87 12.77 1.77
C ARG A 112 -0.66 13.82 0.68
N ALA A 113 0.01 14.93 1.00
CA ALA A 113 0.35 15.94 0.01
C ALA A 113 1.28 15.38 -1.08
N GLY A 114 2.28 14.56 -0.69
CA GLY A 114 3.17 13.88 -1.63
C GLY A 114 2.51 12.74 -2.42
N ALA A 115 1.33 12.27 -1.99
CA ALA A 115 0.52 11.28 -2.69
C ALA A 115 -0.46 11.89 -3.71
N VAL A 116 -0.53 13.20 -3.84
CA VAL A 116 -1.28 13.87 -4.91
C VAL A 116 -0.69 13.45 -6.26
N PHE A 117 -1.52 12.98 -7.17
CA PHE A 117 -1.06 12.39 -8.41
C PHE A 117 -0.23 13.37 -9.25
N GLY A 118 0.95 12.93 -9.62
CA GLY A 118 1.92 13.72 -10.37
C GLY A 118 2.80 14.63 -9.52
N ALA A 119 2.49 14.87 -8.26
CA ALA A 119 3.29 15.72 -7.39
C ALA A 119 4.61 15.06 -6.97
N GLN A 120 5.69 15.82 -7.01
CA GLN A 120 7.02 15.42 -6.53
C GLN A 120 7.51 16.48 -5.55
N LEU A 121 7.08 16.37 -4.29
CA LEU A 121 7.24 17.41 -3.29
C LEU A 121 8.48 17.23 -2.42
N ARG A 122 9.05 18.37 -2.02
CA ARG A 122 10.02 18.50 -0.93
C ARG A 122 9.45 19.47 0.09
N SER A 123 9.68 19.21 1.35
CA SER A 123 9.24 20.08 2.44
C SER A 123 10.43 20.58 3.24
N THR A 124 10.37 21.85 3.62
CA THR A 124 11.38 22.50 4.46
C THR A 124 10.65 23.30 5.55
N LEU A 125 11.11 23.17 6.78
CA LEU A 125 10.65 24.00 7.88
C LEU A 125 11.64 25.13 8.09
N VAL A 126 11.15 26.36 8.05
CA VAL A 126 11.94 27.56 8.36
C VAL A 126 11.33 28.26 9.56
N GLN A 127 12.11 29.07 10.24
CA GLN A 127 11.64 29.86 11.38
C GLN A 127 10.52 30.81 10.92
N GLY A 128 9.43 30.88 11.69
CA GLY A 128 8.34 31.83 11.52
C GLY A 128 8.63 33.20 12.14
N ASP A 129 7.67 34.07 12.07
CA ASP A 129 7.79 35.44 12.57
C ASP A 129 7.44 35.54 14.08
N THR A 130 6.64 34.57 14.57
CA THR A 130 6.25 34.52 16.00
C THR A 130 7.08 33.50 16.78
N PRO A 131 7.27 33.71 18.11
CA PRO A 131 7.95 32.72 18.96
C PRO A 131 7.27 31.35 18.92
N GLY A 132 8.03 30.32 18.56
CA GLY A 132 7.50 28.95 18.36
C GLY A 132 6.83 28.71 17.01
N GLY A 133 6.59 29.76 16.21
CA GLY A 133 6.07 29.65 14.86
C GLY A 133 7.09 29.07 13.89
N ALA A 134 6.66 28.15 13.03
CA ALA A 134 7.44 27.63 11.90
C ALA A 134 6.66 27.85 10.60
N ARG A 135 7.37 28.21 9.53
CA ARG A 135 6.82 28.27 8.19
C ARG A 135 7.16 26.98 7.46
N LEU A 136 6.13 26.28 6.99
CA LEU A 136 6.28 25.09 6.15
C LEU A 136 6.35 25.54 4.69
N VAL A 137 7.51 25.36 4.07
CA VAL A 137 7.74 25.67 2.65
C VAL A 137 7.72 24.37 1.87
N LEU A 138 6.84 24.29 0.86
CA LEU A 138 6.78 23.18 -0.08
C LEU A 138 7.29 23.65 -1.44
N ASP A 139 8.15 22.86 -2.03
CA ASP A 139 8.61 23.02 -3.41
C ASP A 139 8.62 21.66 -4.13
N GLY A 140 8.70 21.67 -5.44
CA GLY A 140 8.80 20.40 -6.16
C GLY A 140 8.50 20.49 -7.64
N GLY A 141 8.35 19.30 -8.23
CA GLY A 141 8.01 19.09 -9.63
C GLY A 141 6.61 18.51 -9.81
N TYR A 142 6.21 18.43 -11.07
CA TYR A 142 4.99 17.78 -11.51
C TYR A 142 5.25 16.90 -12.72
N SER A 143 4.64 15.71 -12.71
CA SER A 143 4.69 14.78 -13.84
C SER A 143 3.28 14.56 -14.34
N GLU A 144 2.95 15.14 -15.48
CA GLU A 144 1.62 15.05 -16.08
C GLU A 144 1.30 13.65 -16.57
N PHE A 145 2.28 12.98 -17.19
CA PHE A 145 2.10 11.67 -17.80
C PHE A 145 2.96 10.62 -17.14
N GLY A 146 2.41 9.40 -17.03
CA GLY A 146 3.15 8.19 -16.70
C GLY A 146 2.89 7.12 -17.75
N LEU A 147 3.95 6.46 -18.20
CA LEU A 147 3.88 5.33 -19.11
C LEU A 147 4.62 4.15 -18.50
N GLY A 148 4.04 2.97 -18.58
CA GLY A 148 4.64 1.72 -18.12
C GLY A 148 4.61 0.67 -19.23
N LEU A 149 5.72 -0.04 -19.39
CA LEU A 149 5.83 -1.23 -20.24
C LEU A 149 6.53 -2.31 -19.43
N SER A 150 5.93 -3.49 -19.37
CA SER A 150 6.58 -4.65 -18.78
C SER A 150 6.29 -5.91 -19.58
N ALA A 151 7.20 -6.87 -19.54
CA ALA A 151 7.06 -8.18 -20.13
C ALA A 151 7.38 -9.25 -19.08
N SER A 152 6.64 -10.34 -19.12
CA SER A 152 6.83 -11.49 -18.22
C SER A 152 6.54 -12.79 -18.95
N ASN A 153 7.10 -13.89 -18.50
CA ASN A 153 6.90 -15.22 -19.05
C ASN A 153 6.04 -16.13 -18.16
N ASN A 154 5.08 -15.54 -17.47
CA ASN A 154 4.26 -16.23 -16.47
C ASN A 154 2.79 -16.48 -16.91
N LEU A 155 2.47 -16.25 -18.19
CA LEU A 155 1.11 -16.50 -18.71
C LEU A 155 0.73 -17.98 -18.82
N GLY A 156 1.72 -18.84 -18.94
CA GLY A 156 1.54 -20.27 -19.18
C GLY A 156 1.38 -20.65 -20.66
N PRO A 157 1.60 -21.96 -20.99
CA PRO A 157 1.70 -22.45 -22.38
C PRO A 157 0.44 -22.24 -23.21
N VAL A 158 -0.73 -22.28 -22.59
CA VAL A 158 -2.01 -22.08 -23.29
C VAL A 158 -2.23 -20.64 -23.78
N PHE A 159 -1.36 -19.71 -23.37
CA PHE A 159 -1.38 -18.30 -23.75
C PHE A 159 -0.06 -17.82 -24.35
N ASN A 160 0.77 -18.73 -24.88
CA ASN A 160 2.10 -18.48 -25.43
C ASN A 160 3.17 -18.05 -24.41
N ASP A 161 3.04 -18.40 -23.14
CA ASP A 161 3.97 -18.17 -22.03
C ASP A 161 4.31 -16.69 -21.74
N TRP A 162 4.51 -15.87 -22.75
CA TRP A 162 4.90 -14.46 -22.61
C TRP A 162 3.71 -13.52 -22.57
N GLY A 163 3.78 -12.56 -21.66
CA GLY A 163 2.83 -11.47 -21.55
C GLY A 163 3.50 -10.11 -21.62
N LEU A 164 2.84 -9.17 -22.31
CA LEU A 164 3.16 -7.75 -22.31
C LEU A 164 2.09 -6.99 -21.55
N ASN A 165 2.52 -6.00 -20.78
CA ASN A 165 1.64 -5.07 -20.09
C ASN A 165 2.03 -3.65 -20.46
N LEU A 166 1.06 -2.90 -20.92
CA LEU A 166 1.15 -1.47 -21.22
C LEU A 166 0.29 -0.73 -20.19
N SER A 167 0.75 0.36 -19.67
CA SER A 167 -0.06 1.26 -18.85
C SER A 167 0.23 2.71 -19.21
N ALA A 168 -0.78 3.54 -19.11
CA ALA A 168 -0.68 4.97 -19.29
C ALA A 168 -1.52 5.68 -18.25
N GLN A 169 -1.05 6.83 -17.77
CA GLN A 169 -1.79 7.65 -16.83
C GLN A 169 -1.57 9.12 -17.10
N VAL A 170 -2.59 9.89 -16.82
CA VAL A 170 -2.57 11.36 -16.82
C VAL A 170 -2.90 11.83 -15.42
N ASN A 171 -2.03 12.60 -14.83
CA ASN A 171 -2.13 13.06 -13.45
C ASN A 171 -2.67 14.48 -13.41
N SER A 172 -3.62 14.73 -12.54
CA SER A 172 -4.20 16.06 -12.26
C SER A 172 -4.49 16.91 -13.51
N PRO A 173 -5.14 16.35 -14.55
CA PRO A 173 -5.41 17.12 -15.79
C PRO A 173 -6.31 18.34 -15.56
N THR A 174 -7.15 18.36 -14.53
CA THR A 174 -8.00 19.49 -14.20
C THR A 174 -7.49 20.31 -13.00
N GLY A 175 -6.38 19.92 -12.40
CA GLY A 175 -5.79 20.62 -11.26
C GLY A 175 -6.35 20.24 -9.89
N HIS A 176 -7.19 19.21 -9.79
CA HIS A 176 -7.83 18.79 -8.53
C HIS A 176 -7.14 17.55 -7.91
N GLY A 177 -6.00 17.12 -8.43
CA GLY A 177 -5.25 15.96 -7.92
C GLY A 177 -5.82 14.61 -8.33
N GLU A 178 -6.67 14.56 -9.34
CA GLU A 178 -7.23 13.34 -9.91
C GLU A 178 -6.22 12.61 -10.81
N GLN A 179 -6.47 11.32 -11.08
CA GLN A 179 -5.71 10.55 -12.04
C GLN A 179 -6.64 9.81 -12.99
N ILE A 180 -6.38 9.91 -14.29
CA ILE A 180 -6.98 9.08 -15.33
C ILE A 180 -5.95 8.06 -15.75
N TYR A 181 -6.31 6.78 -15.77
CA TYR A 181 -5.39 5.72 -16.15
C TYR A 181 -6.04 4.70 -17.06
N GLY A 182 -5.21 4.03 -17.86
CA GLY A 182 -5.59 2.89 -18.68
C GLY A 182 -4.47 1.86 -18.74
N PHE A 183 -4.85 0.62 -19.00
CA PHE A 183 -3.92 -0.49 -19.16
C PHE A 183 -4.37 -1.44 -20.26
N LEU A 184 -3.40 -2.11 -20.85
CA LEU A 184 -3.60 -3.16 -21.85
C LEU A 184 -2.58 -4.27 -21.59
N SER A 185 -3.05 -5.50 -21.44
CA SER A 185 -2.24 -6.69 -21.19
C SER A 185 -2.63 -7.80 -22.12
N GLY A 186 -1.68 -8.60 -22.59
CA GLY A 186 -1.96 -9.72 -23.47
C GLY A 186 -0.71 -10.50 -23.84
N GLY A 187 -0.81 -11.36 -24.85
CA GLY A 187 0.33 -12.08 -25.40
C GLY A 187 1.38 -11.17 -26.05
N PRO A 188 2.48 -11.75 -26.60
CA PRO A 188 3.59 -10.94 -27.13
C PRO A 188 3.25 -10.20 -28.43
N HIS A 189 2.17 -10.54 -29.11
CA HIS A 189 1.76 -9.97 -30.41
C HIS A 189 0.66 -8.93 -30.22
N ILE A 190 1.03 -7.67 -29.95
CA ILE A 190 0.09 -6.57 -29.70
C ILE A 190 -0.82 -6.30 -30.91
N ASP A 191 -0.31 -6.51 -32.13
CA ASP A 191 -1.02 -6.36 -33.39
C ASP A 191 -2.23 -7.29 -33.52
N GLN A 192 -2.25 -8.38 -32.74
CA GLN A 192 -3.32 -9.38 -32.76
C GLN A 192 -4.39 -9.17 -31.68
N TYR A 193 -4.18 -8.29 -30.69
CA TYR A 193 -5.01 -8.20 -29.49
C TYR A 193 -6.50 -8.07 -29.76
N PHE A 194 -6.88 -7.28 -30.74
CA PHE A 194 -8.30 -7.11 -31.08
C PHE A 194 -8.75 -8.03 -32.22
N GLY A 195 -7.90 -8.97 -32.63
CA GLY A 195 -8.16 -9.95 -33.66
C GLY A 195 -8.64 -11.28 -33.12
N LYS A 196 -9.07 -12.18 -34.02
CA LYS A 196 -9.51 -13.54 -33.67
C LYS A 196 -8.35 -14.47 -33.28
N GLU A 197 -7.13 -14.09 -33.57
CA GLU A 197 -5.91 -14.89 -33.33
C GLU A 197 -5.29 -14.62 -31.95
N ALA A 198 -5.74 -13.58 -31.25
CA ALA A 198 -5.26 -13.30 -29.92
C ALA A 198 -5.68 -14.41 -28.95
N THR A 199 -4.70 -15.01 -28.27
CA THR A 199 -4.98 -16.02 -27.23
C THR A 199 -5.54 -15.38 -25.98
N ARG A 200 -5.14 -14.15 -25.68
CA ARG A 200 -5.66 -13.36 -24.55
C ARG A 200 -5.29 -11.89 -24.71
N TRP A 201 -6.25 -11.02 -24.39
CA TRP A 201 -5.97 -9.63 -24.03
C TRP A 201 -6.92 -9.17 -22.93
N VAL A 202 -6.44 -8.24 -22.12
CA VAL A 202 -7.19 -7.59 -21.05
C VAL A 202 -6.91 -6.11 -21.17
N GLY A 203 -7.96 -5.31 -21.27
CA GLY A 203 -7.85 -3.85 -21.30
C GLY A 203 -8.79 -3.23 -20.28
N GLY A 204 -8.44 -2.08 -19.79
CA GLY A 204 -9.27 -1.38 -18.85
C GLY A 204 -8.74 0.00 -18.51
N GLY A 205 -9.46 0.68 -17.65
CA GLY A 205 -9.06 1.98 -17.16
C GLY A 205 -10.05 2.53 -16.13
N GLY A 206 -9.67 3.64 -15.56
CA GLY A 206 -10.47 4.27 -14.53
C GLY A 206 -10.03 5.70 -14.24
N ILE A 207 -10.74 6.29 -13.30
CA ILE A 207 -10.44 7.62 -12.79
C ILE A 207 -10.35 7.53 -11.28
N ILE A 208 -9.30 8.07 -10.69
CA ILE A 208 -9.20 8.24 -9.24
C ILE A 208 -9.48 9.70 -8.91
N LEU A 209 -10.53 9.93 -8.15
CA LEU A 209 -11.02 11.26 -7.74
C LEU A 209 -10.76 11.43 -6.24
N PRO A 210 -9.83 12.29 -5.80
CA PRO A 210 -9.73 12.67 -4.41
C PRO A 210 -10.95 13.54 -4.04
N LEU A 211 -11.69 13.11 -3.01
CA LEU A 211 -12.92 13.79 -2.60
C LEU A 211 -12.71 14.69 -1.38
N THR A 212 -11.70 14.41 -0.58
CA THR A 212 -11.44 15.15 0.66
C THR A 212 -9.94 15.27 0.94
N SER A 213 -9.56 16.31 1.66
CA SER A 213 -8.19 16.54 2.11
C SER A 213 -7.68 15.49 3.13
N TRP A 214 -8.59 14.78 3.81
CA TRP A 214 -8.20 13.70 4.71
C TRP A 214 -7.93 12.36 4.01
N GLY A 215 -8.18 12.26 2.68
CA GLY A 215 -7.74 11.15 1.85
C GLY A 215 -8.85 10.20 1.37
N LEU A 216 -10.14 10.56 1.46
CA LEU A 216 -11.19 9.80 0.79
C LEU A 216 -11.08 9.96 -0.71
N GLN A 217 -11.09 8.85 -1.43
CA GLN A 217 -11.04 8.81 -2.89
C GLN A 217 -12.16 7.93 -3.45
N LEU A 218 -12.63 8.27 -4.63
CA LEU A 218 -13.56 7.49 -5.43
C LEU A 218 -12.85 7.04 -6.70
N ASN A 219 -12.92 5.74 -7.01
CA ASN A 219 -12.32 5.20 -8.21
C ASN A 219 -13.31 4.31 -8.96
N PRO A 220 -14.08 4.84 -9.93
CA PRO A 220 -14.73 4.04 -10.95
C PRO A 220 -13.69 3.44 -11.90
N GLU A 221 -13.84 2.14 -12.17
CA GLU A 221 -12.94 1.36 -13.03
C GLU A 221 -13.75 0.42 -13.91
N PHE A 222 -13.28 0.21 -15.12
CA PHE A 222 -13.84 -0.75 -16.07
C PHE A 222 -12.73 -1.62 -16.66
N THR A 223 -13.01 -2.93 -16.81
CA THR A 223 -12.10 -3.92 -17.39
C THR A 223 -12.85 -4.80 -18.39
N ILE A 224 -12.21 -5.06 -19.51
CA ILE A 224 -12.65 -6.04 -20.53
C ILE A 224 -11.55 -7.08 -20.68
N SER A 225 -11.92 -8.35 -20.77
CA SER A 225 -11.01 -9.45 -21.14
C SER A 225 -11.62 -10.28 -22.24
N ASP A 226 -10.79 -10.65 -23.20
CA ASP A 226 -11.10 -11.60 -24.26
C ASP A 226 -10.01 -12.67 -24.27
N THR A 227 -10.41 -13.93 -24.11
CA THR A 227 -9.50 -15.04 -23.87
C THR A 227 -9.88 -16.23 -24.75
N ARG A 228 -8.92 -16.75 -25.51
CA ARG A 228 -9.04 -17.91 -26.39
C ARG A 228 -7.84 -18.83 -26.15
N PRO A 229 -7.90 -19.71 -25.14
CA PRO A 229 -6.77 -20.58 -24.79
C PRO A 229 -6.42 -21.50 -25.96
N LEU A 230 -5.14 -21.70 -26.18
CA LEU A 230 -4.67 -22.70 -27.15
C LEU A 230 -5.10 -24.10 -26.73
N THR A 231 -5.67 -24.86 -27.65
CA THR A 231 -6.10 -26.22 -27.40
C THR A 231 -5.63 -27.15 -28.52
N ALA A 232 -5.27 -28.39 -28.17
CA ALA A 232 -4.90 -29.42 -29.12
C ALA A 232 -6.10 -29.91 -29.99
N ASN A 233 -7.32 -29.76 -29.49
CA ASN A 233 -8.53 -30.15 -30.21
C ASN A 233 -9.35 -28.90 -30.58
N PRO A 234 -9.38 -28.48 -31.85
CA PRO A 234 -10.12 -27.30 -32.28
C PRO A 234 -11.62 -27.34 -31.97
N LEU A 235 -12.22 -28.52 -31.80
CA LEU A 235 -13.64 -28.66 -31.44
C LEU A 235 -13.91 -28.23 -29.99
N LEU A 236 -12.88 -28.20 -29.14
CA LEU A 236 -12.97 -27.78 -27.74
C LEU A 236 -12.40 -26.37 -27.51
N ALA A 237 -12.14 -25.63 -28.61
CA ALA A 237 -11.70 -24.26 -28.49
C ALA A 237 -12.78 -23.42 -27.78
N SER A 238 -12.46 -22.86 -26.65
CA SER A 238 -13.32 -21.92 -25.90
C SER A 238 -12.99 -20.47 -26.22
N HIS A 239 -13.99 -19.63 -26.04
CA HIS A 239 -13.85 -18.17 -26.10
C HIS A 239 -14.52 -17.58 -24.87
N ASP A 240 -13.70 -16.97 -24.01
CA ASP A 240 -14.15 -16.33 -22.78
C ASP A 240 -14.17 -14.83 -22.94
N ARG A 241 -15.27 -14.20 -22.60
CA ARG A 241 -15.44 -12.74 -22.58
C ARG A 241 -15.84 -12.30 -21.18
N LEU A 242 -15.10 -11.35 -20.64
CA LEU A 242 -15.37 -10.76 -19.33
C LEU A 242 -15.55 -9.24 -19.47
N TYR A 243 -16.62 -8.74 -18.88
CA TYR A 243 -16.87 -7.32 -18.63
C TYR A 243 -16.98 -7.11 -17.12
N ARG A 244 -16.19 -6.18 -16.59
CA ARG A 244 -16.17 -5.89 -15.18
C ARG A 244 -16.21 -4.40 -14.97
N GLY A 245 -17.20 -3.92 -14.23
CA GLY A 245 -17.29 -2.55 -13.73
C GLY A 245 -17.12 -2.54 -12.22
N SER A 246 -16.36 -1.63 -11.68
CA SER A 246 -16.23 -1.46 -10.22
C SER A 246 -16.28 -0.01 -9.80
N LEU A 247 -16.86 0.22 -8.62
CA LEU A 247 -16.84 1.49 -7.92
C LEU A 247 -16.14 1.29 -6.59
N ASN A 248 -14.97 1.90 -6.45
CA ASN A 248 -14.12 1.75 -5.29
C ASN A 248 -14.13 3.04 -4.46
N TRP A 249 -14.41 2.92 -3.16
CA TRP A 249 -14.23 3.95 -2.15
C TRP A 249 -12.99 3.60 -1.35
N ILE A 250 -11.98 4.46 -1.39
CA ILE A 250 -10.66 4.25 -0.77
C ILE A 250 -10.47 5.32 0.29
N PHE A 251 -10.08 4.92 1.50
CA PHE A 251 -9.92 5.85 2.61
C PHE A 251 -8.84 5.39 3.59
N PRO A 252 -8.08 6.30 4.19
CA PRO A 252 -7.16 5.97 5.26
C PRO A 252 -7.91 5.59 6.54
N VAL A 253 -7.43 4.56 7.24
CA VAL A 253 -7.99 4.11 8.53
C VAL A 253 -6.96 4.40 9.62
N PRO A 254 -7.26 5.26 10.60
CA PRO A 254 -6.32 5.63 11.65
C PRO A 254 -6.26 4.55 12.76
N LEU A 255 -5.57 3.44 12.51
CA LEU A 255 -5.37 2.37 13.51
C LEU A 255 -4.17 2.62 14.44
N GLY A 256 -3.48 3.75 14.30
CA GLY A 256 -2.29 4.09 15.10
C GLY A 256 -0.98 3.56 14.51
N GLU A 257 0.13 3.95 15.14
CA GLU A 257 1.47 3.49 14.77
C GLU A 257 1.81 2.14 15.43
N PRO A 258 2.69 1.32 14.83
CA PRO A 258 3.44 1.58 13.59
C PRO A 258 2.68 1.09 12.36
N GLY A 259 2.62 1.91 11.30
CA GLY A 259 2.13 1.52 10.00
C GLY A 259 1.00 2.39 9.46
N ALA A 260 0.65 2.15 8.21
CA ALA A 260 -0.46 2.81 7.53
C ALA A 260 -1.53 1.78 7.16
N THR A 261 -2.78 2.09 7.44
CA THR A 261 -3.92 1.24 7.10
C THR A 261 -4.81 1.96 6.09
N THR A 262 -5.14 1.27 5.02
CA THR A 262 -6.08 1.74 4.00
C THR A 262 -7.31 0.84 4.01
N GLY A 263 -8.48 1.44 4.13
CA GLY A 263 -9.76 0.81 3.92
C GLY A 263 -10.20 0.98 2.46
N LYS A 264 -10.84 -0.04 1.91
CA LYS A 264 -11.46 0.04 0.59
C LYS A 264 -12.81 -0.69 0.61
N PHE A 265 -13.83 -0.01 0.15
CA PHE A 265 -15.13 -0.61 -0.12
C PHE A 265 -15.35 -0.62 -1.62
N THR A 266 -15.74 -1.77 -2.19
CA THR A 266 -15.94 -1.96 -3.63
C THR A 266 -17.33 -2.52 -3.90
N THR A 267 -18.04 -1.89 -4.82
CA THR A 267 -19.19 -2.50 -5.50
C THR A 267 -18.71 -2.91 -6.89
N GLU A 268 -18.84 -4.19 -7.22
CA GLU A 268 -18.34 -4.77 -8.47
C GLU A 268 -19.46 -5.48 -9.22
N PHE A 269 -19.48 -5.28 -10.53
CA PHE A 269 -20.36 -5.95 -11.47
C PHE A 269 -19.50 -6.74 -12.42
N VAL A 270 -19.80 -8.03 -12.58
CA VAL A 270 -19.09 -8.96 -13.47
C VAL A 270 -20.11 -9.60 -14.39
N ASP A 271 -19.82 -9.60 -15.69
CA ASP A 271 -20.52 -10.35 -16.72
C ASP A 271 -19.46 -11.17 -17.48
N GLU A 272 -19.48 -12.49 -17.32
CA GLU A 272 -18.49 -13.40 -17.89
C GLU A 272 -19.20 -14.53 -18.63
N ALA A 273 -18.88 -14.70 -19.92
CA ALA A 273 -19.45 -15.72 -20.77
C ALA A 273 -18.35 -16.56 -21.41
N THR A 274 -18.47 -17.87 -21.32
CA THR A 274 -17.64 -18.88 -22.00
C THR A 274 -18.43 -19.55 -23.09
N GLU A 275 -17.99 -19.42 -24.32
CA GLU A 275 -18.61 -20.02 -25.52
C GLU A 275 -17.74 -21.14 -26.06
N LEU A 276 -18.39 -22.11 -26.73
CA LEU A 276 -17.77 -23.04 -27.66
C LEU A 276 -18.17 -22.63 -29.09
N PRO A 277 -17.36 -21.82 -29.81
CA PRO A 277 -17.76 -21.20 -31.06
C PRO A 277 -18.13 -22.22 -32.17
N VAL A 278 -17.47 -23.39 -32.18
CA VAL A 278 -17.71 -24.45 -33.17
C VAL A 278 -19.15 -24.99 -33.08
N PHE A 279 -19.71 -25.02 -31.88
CA PHE A 279 -21.06 -25.54 -31.64
C PHE A 279 -22.09 -24.41 -31.49
N ASN A 280 -21.67 -23.14 -31.54
CA ASN A 280 -22.50 -21.98 -31.22
C ASN A 280 -23.28 -22.20 -29.90
N PHE A 281 -22.54 -22.62 -28.88
CA PHE A 281 -23.09 -23.03 -27.59
C PHE A 281 -22.39 -22.31 -26.46
N ASP A 282 -23.17 -21.69 -25.57
CA ASP A 282 -22.69 -21.08 -24.35
C ASP A 282 -22.43 -22.16 -23.30
N LEU A 283 -21.17 -22.39 -22.98
CA LEU A 283 -20.74 -23.34 -21.96
C LEU A 283 -21.11 -22.88 -20.57
N ALA A 284 -20.91 -21.57 -20.31
CA ALA A 284 -21.26 -20.93 -19.06
C ALA A 284 -21.49 -19.43 -19.26
N HIS A 285 -22.38 -18.87 -18.44
CA HIS A 285 -22.55 -17.41 -18.36
C HIS A 285 -22.85 -16.99 -16.92
N ASP A 286 -21.98 -16.18 -16.35
CA ASP A 286 -22.07 -15.68 -14.99
C ASP A 286 -22.31 -14.17 -14.99
N ARG A 287 -23.32 -13.73 -14.23
CA ARG A 287 -23.51 -12.31 -13.87
C ARG A 287 -23.53 -12.19 -12.37
N LEU A 288 -22.56 -11.46 -11.84
CA LEU A 288 -22.37 -11.32 -10.41
C LEU A 288 -22.37 -9.85 -10.01
N THR A 289 -23.00 -9.57 -8.88
CA THR A 289 -22.82 -8.32 -8.16
C THR A 289 -22.12 -8.64 -6.84
N VAL A 290 -20.97 -8.03 -6.59
CA VAL A 290 -20.12 -8.34 -5.44
C VAL A 290 -19.88 -7.09 -4.62
N LEU A 291 -20.15 -7.16 -3.33
CA LEU A 291 -19.73 -6.15 -2.36
C LEU A 291 -18.46 -6.65 -1.67
N ARG A 292 -17.43 -5.80 -1.63
CA ARG A 292 -16.17 -6.11 -0.95
C ARG A 292 -15.80 -5.04 0.04
N GLY A 293 -15.39 -5.47 1.23
CA GLY A 293 -14.68 -4.65 2.19
C GLY A 293 -13.27 -5.16 2.34
N SER A 294 -12.27 -4.29 2.23
CA SER A 294 -10.88 -4.68 2.43
C SER A 294 -10.15 -3.72 3.33
N LEU A 295 -9.17 -4.25 4.07
CA LEU A 295 -8.23 -3.52 4.90
C LEU A 295 -6.83 -3.96 4.51
N SER A 296 -6.00 -3.00 4.12
CA SER A 296 -4.59 -3.21 3.80
C SER A 296 -3.74 -2.46 4.82
N TRP A 297 -2.95 -3.19 5.57
CA TRP A 297 -2.01 -2.63 6.54
C TRP A 297 -0.57 -2.80 6.05
N ASN A 298 0.22 -1.73 6.14
CA ASN A 298 1.64 -1.72 5.83
C ASN A 298 2.39 -1.13 7.01
N GLY A 299 3.35 -1.86 7.52
CA GLY A 299 4.20 -1.42 8.63
C GLY A 299 5.66 -1.78 8.40
N ALA A 300 6.54 -1.19 9.21
CA ALA A 300 7.95 -1.51 9.21
C ALA A 300 8.42 -1.81 10.63
N TRP A 301 9.21 -2.88 10.77
CA TRP A 301 9.89 -3.18 12.01
C TRP A 301 11.31 -2.60 11.92
N GLU A 302 11.50 -1.45 12.53
CA GLU A 302 12.75 -0.66 12.40
C GLU A 302 13.99 -1.42 12.87
N ALA A 303 13.88 -2.20 13.96
CA ALA A 303 15.01 -2.95 14.53
C ALA A 303 15.65 -3.96 13.54
N THR A 304 14.87 -4.53 12.64
CA THR A 304 15.30 -5.51 11.64
C THR A 304 15.25 -4.99 10.21
N GLN A 305 14.79 -3.75 10.01
CA GLN A 305 14.49 -3.17 8.68
C GLN A 305 13.57 -4.08 7.85
N THR A 306 12.60 -4.71 8.52
CA THR A 306 11.64 -5.61 7.87
C THR A 306 10.34 -4.87 7.62
N GLY A 307 9.93 -4.77 6.36
CA GLY A 307 8.59 -4.32 5.99
C GLY A 307 7.59 -5.45 6.18
N LEU A 308 6.42 -5.15 6.73
CA LEU A 308 5.32 -6.08 6.91
C LEU A 308 4.09 -5.58 6.17
N HIS A 309 3.34 -6.49 5.60
CA HIS A 309 2.13 -6.21 4.85
C HIS A 309 1.04 -7.23 5.18
N ALA A 310 -0.18 -6.77 5.36
CA ALA A 310 -1.32 -7.63 5.64
C ALA A 310 -2.57 -7.09 4.93
N ASP A 311 -3.21 -7.96 4.13
CA ASP A 311 -4.49 -7.67 3.48
C ASP A 311 -5.56 -8.60 4.02
N PHE A 312 -6.71 -8.02 4.31
CA PHE A 312 -7.94 -8.71 4.66
C PHE A 312 -9.01 -8.30 3.67
N VAL A 313 -9.62 -9.26 2.97
CA VAL A 313 -10.68 -9.00 2.00
C VAL A 313 -11.89 -9.86 2.33
N PHE A 314 -12.99 -9.22 2.65
CA PHE A 314 -14.28 -9.85 2.78
C PHE A 314 -15.12 -9.56 1.55
N SER A 315 -15.66 -10.60 0.90
CA SER A 315 -16.47 -10.48 -0.31
C SER A 315 -17.81 -11.17 -0.11
N LYS A 316 -18.88 -10.49 -0.51
CA LYS A 316 -20.23 -11.01 -0.49
C LYS A 316 -20.88 -10.82 -1.86
N GLY A 317 -21.25 -11.92 -2.52
CA GLY A 317 -22.15 -11.90 -3.66
C GLY A 317 -23.58 -11.55 -3.23
N VAL A 318 -24.25 -10.71 -4.00
CA VAL A 318 -25.61 -10.25 -3.70
C VAL A 318 -26.50 -10.41 -4.94
N PRO A 319 -27.78 -10.83 -4.78
CA PRO A 319 -28.69 -11.09 -5.90
C PRO A 319 -29.32 -9.80 -6.46
N TRP A 320 -28.58 -8.69 -6.46
CA TRP A 320 -29.05 -7.38 -6.90
C TRP A 320 -28.46 -6.99 -8.25
N LEU A 321 -29.03 -5.92 -8.85
CA LEU A 321 -28.47 -5.21 -10.00
C LEU A 321 -28.09 -6.13 -11.18
N GLY A 322 -28.93 -7.15 -11.45
CA GLY A 322 -28.75 -8.02 -12.58
C GLY A 322 -27.90 -9.26 -12.31
N ALA A 323 -27.52 -9.55 -11.06
CA ALA A 323 -26.90 -10.81 -10.70
C ALA A 323 -27.82 -11.98 -11.11
N ARG A 324 -27.22 -13.02 -11.69
CA ARG A 324 -27.95 -14.12 -12.31
C ARG A 324 -28.01 -15.31 -11.36
N SER A 325 -29.22 -15.67 -10.89
CA SER A 325 -29.43 -16.85 -10.07
C SER A 325 -29.38 -18.14 -10.93
N ALA A 326 -29.24 -19.28 -10.28
CA ALA A 326 -29.32 -20.58 -10.94
C ALA A 326 -30.67 -20.80 -11.68
N GLU A 327 -31.76 -20.24 -11.13
CA GLU A 327 -33.08 -20.29 -11.76
C GLU A 327 -33.15 -19.41 -13.01
N GLY A 328 -32.60 -18.21 -12.98
CA GLY A 328 -32.45 -17.34 -14.14
C GLY A 328 -31.55 -17.95 -15.21
N ALA A 329 -30.51 -18.66 -14.82
CA ALA A 329 -29.63 -19.39 -15.70
C ALA A 329 -30.36 -20.52 -16.46
N ALA A 330 -31.28 -21.22 -15.82
CA ALA A 330 -32.08 -22.26 -16.44
C ALA A 330 -33.06 -21.71 -17.49
N GLN A 331 -33.51 -20.46 -17.32
CA GLN A 331 -34.42 -19.80 -18.29
C GLN A 331 -33.68 -19.29 -19.53
N ASP A 332 -32.44 -18.82 -19.37
CA ASP A 332 -31.65 -18.23 -20.46
C ASP A 332 -30.89 -19.28 -21.31
N GLY A 333 -30.94 -20.54 -20.93
CA GLY A 333 -30.33 -21.66 -21.69
C GLY A 333 -28.81 -21.82 -21.56
N ALA A 334 -28.12 -20.90 -20.85
CA ALA A 334 -26.70 -21.02 -20.54
C ALA A 334 -26.51 -21.27 -19.03
N PRO A 335 -25.87 -22.37 -18.62
CA PRO A 335 -25.69 -22.68 -17.21
C PRO A 335 -24.68 -21.70 -16.56
N PRO A 336 -24.73 -21.49 -15.24
CA PRO A 336 -23.66 -20.82 -14.54
C PRO A 336 -22.41 -21.69 -14.54
N SER A 337 -21.24 -21.09 -14.43
CA SER A 337 -19.98 -21.81 -14.25
C SER A 337 -20.04 -22.73 -13.06
N ARG A 338 -19.35 -23.87 -13.14
CA ARG A 338 -19.41 -24.92 -12.11
C ARG A 338 -18.90 -24.34 -10.76
N GLY A 339 -19.80 -24.30 -9.78
CA GLY A 339 -19.50 -23.76 -8.46
C GLY A 339 -19.72 -22.25 -8.33
N SER A 340 -20.16 -21.57 -9.38
CA SER A 340 -20.62 -20.19 -9.31
C SER A 340 -21.90 -20.11 -8.48
N ASP A 341 -21.87 -19.25 -7.46
CA ASP A 341 -23.00 -18.95 -6.59
C ASP A 341 -23.07 -17.43 -6.46
N PRO A 342 -24.12 -16.77 -6.98
CA PRO A 342 -24.24 -15.32 -6.90
C PRO A 342 -24.37 -14.80 -5.47
N GLU A 343 -24.67 -15.66 -4.49
CA GLU A 343 -24.80 -15.30 -3.08
C GLU A 343 -23.64 -15.79 -2.21
N PHE A 344 -22.49 -16.04 -2.79
CA PHE A 344 -21.30 -16.51 -2.09
C PHE A 344 -20.82 -15.57 -0.98
N THR A 345 -20.11 -16.14 -0.02
CA THR A 345 -19.35 -15.38 0.98
C THR A 345 -17.91 -15.87 0.98
N LYS A 346 -16.94 -14.93 0.89
CA LYS A 346 -15.52 -15.25 0.82
C LYS A 346 -14.72 -14.36 1.75
N LEU A 347 -13.77 -14.93 2.46
CA LEU A 347 -12.75 -14.20 3.23
C LEU A 347 -11.37 -14.58 2.67
N GLU A 348 -10.58 -13.58 2.35
CA GLU A 348 -9.19 -13.73 1.89
C GLU A 348 -8.26 -13.00 2.84
N VAL A 349 -7.15 -13.61 3.16
CA VAL A 349 -6.08 -13.01 3.96
C VAL A 349 -4.78 -13.22 3.20
N MET A 350 -4.01 -12.14 3.04
CA MET A 350 -2.68 -12.17 2.46
C MET A 350 -1.70 -11.54 3.45
N LEU A 351 -0.60 -12.21 3.69
CA LEU A 351 0.46 -11.72 4.56
C LEU A 351 1.76 -11.66 3.78
N GLY A 352 2.51 -10.59 3.97
CA GLY A 352 3.80 -10.42 3.32
C GLY A 352 4.84 -9.85 4.26
N ALA A 353 6.09 -10.19 3.99
CA ALA A 353 7.25 -9.60 4.64
C ALA A 353 8.32 -9.28 3.60
N SER A 354 8.96 -8.14 3.74
CA SER A 354 10.07 -7.72 2.89
C SER A 354 11.26 -7.35 3.76
N GLN A 355 12.44 -7.86 3.44
CA GLN A 355 13.65 -7.58 4.17
C GLN A 355 14.79 -7.16 3.25
N SER A 356 15.45 -6.07 3.62
CA SER A 356 16.69 -5.65 2.97
C SER A 356 17.83 -6.55 3.42
N LEU A 357 18.50 -7.17 2.47
CA LEU A 357 19.67 -8.01 2.69
C LEU A 357 20.95 -7.23 2.38
N PRO A 358 22.12 -7.68 2.89
CA PRO A 358 23.42 -7.13 2.49
C PRO A 358 23.59 -7.11 0.97
N TYR A 359 24.41 -6.18 0.48
CA TYR A 359 24.70 -5.97 -0.95
C TYR A 359 23.51 -5.46 -1.80
N GLY A 360 22.50 -4.84 -1.17
CA GLY A 360 21.35 -4.25 -1.88
C GLY A 360 20.35 -5.26 -2.42
N ALA A 361 20.38 -6.50 -1.96
CA ALA A 361 19.34 -7.49 -2.27
C ALA A 361 18.10 -7.28 -1.41
N LEU A 362 16.92 -7.58 -1.95
CA LEU A 362 15.65 -7.51 -1.24
C LEU A 362 15.01 -8.90 -1.27
N LEU A 363 14.70 -9.44 -0.09
CA LEU A 363 13.93 -10.65 0.06
C LEU A 363 12.46 -10.28 0.28
N ASN A 364 11.59 -10.73 -0.60
CA ASN A 364 10.14 -10.61 -0.45
C ASN A 364 9.54 -12.00 -0.24
N LEU A 365 8.80 -12.15 0.85
CA LEU A 365 8.01 -13.33 1.16
C LEU A 365 6.54 -12.91 1.09
N THR A 366 5.76 -13.55 0.23
CA THR A 366 4.32 -13.33 0.15
C THR A 366 3.68 -14.71 0.16
N GLY A 367 2.80 -14.94 1.13
CA GLY A 367 2.02 -16.16 1.22
C GLY A 367 0.53 -15.82 1.10
N PRO A 368 -0.27 -16.62 0.37
CA PRO A 368 -1.70 -16.63 0.59
C PRO A 368 -1.91 -17.06 2.04
N GLY A 369 -2.74 -16.32 2.76
CA GLY A 369 -3.33 -16.79 4.00
C GLY A 369 -4.12 -18.08 3.72
N PRO A 370 -4.55 -18.80 4.75
CA PRO A 370 -5.21 -20.09 4.59
C PRO A 370 -6.34 -19.95 3.58
N ASP A 371 -6.24 -20.78 2.54
CA ASP A 371 -7.16 -20.81 1.41
C ASP A 371 -8.62 -20.72 1.82
N GLN A 372 -9.30 -19.80 1.15
CA GLN A 372 -10.72 -19.82 0.86
C GLN A 372 -11.60 -20.54 1.90
N PHE A 373 -12.00 -19.83 2.95
CA PHE A 373 -13.20 -20.21 3.68
C PHE A 373 -14.41 -20.02 2.74
N GLN A 374 -14.55 -20.94 1.79
CA GLN A 374 -15.80 -21.13 1.08
C GLN A 374 -16.82 -21.70 2.06
N ARG A 375 -17.88 -20.93 2.29
CA ARG A 375 -19.10 -21.26 3.04
C ARG A 375 -18.98 -21.37 4.57
N LEU A 376 -19.31 -20.30 5.24
CA LEU A 376 -20.00 -20.37 6.52
C LEU A 376 -21.47 -20.76 6.26
N GLY A 377 -21.70 -22.04 5.99
CA GLY A 377 -23.00 -22.64 5.77
C GLY A 377 -22.81 -24.13 5.55
N THR A 378 -22.82 -24.90 6.66
CA THR A 378 -23.00 -26.36 6.76
C THR A 378 -22.46 -27.21 5.61
N GLN A 379 -21.17 -27.47 5.62
CA GLN A 379 -20.55 -28.79 5.45
C GLN A 379 -19.04 -28.68 5.46
N PHE A 380 -18.41 -29.01 6.60
CA PHE A 380 -16.99 -29.35 6.64
C PHE A 380 -16.79 -30.61 5.80
N ARG A 381 -16.31 -30.48 4.59
CA ARG A 381 -15.63 -31.57 3.89
C ARG A 381 -14.15 -31.23 3.82
N ASN A 382 -13.36 -32.14 4.36
CA ASN A 382 -11.93 -32.16 4.37
C ASN A 382 -11.35 -31.69 3.01
N VAL A 383 -10.87 -30.46 2.98
CA VAL A 383 -9.88 -30.03 1.99
C VAL A 383 -8.51 -30.22 2.65
N ARG A 384 -7.69 -31.05 2.07
CA ARG A 384 -6.30 -31.25 2.48
C ARG A 384 -5.60 -29.90 2.40
N SER A 385 -5.17 -29.39 3.56
CA SER A 385 -4.49 -28.12 3.76
C SER A 385 -2.97 -28.24 3.54
N ASP A 386 -2.55 -28.99 2.53
CA ASP A 386 -1.15 -29.47 2.47
C ASP A 386 -0.24 -28.65 1.55
N GLU A 387 -0.72 -27.62 0.87
CA GLU A 387 0.13 -26.80 -0.01
C GLU A 387 -0.03 -25.30 0.29
N CYS A 388 0.89 -24.75 1.09
CA CYS A 388 1.16 -23.31 1.13
C CYS A 388 2.21 -22.98 0.07
N GLU A 389 1.82 -22.27 -0.99
CA GLU A 389 2.78 -21.71 -1.95
C GLU A 389 3.35 -20.40 -1.41
N CYS A 390 4.63 -20.33 -1.13
CA CYS A 390 5.37 -19.11 -0.88
C CYS A 390 6.07 -18.65 -2.16
N LEU A 391 5.74 -17.46 -2.63
CA LEU A 391 6.44 -16.83 -3.74
C LEU A 391 7.63 -16.02 -3.19
N VAL A 392 8.86 -16.46 -3.46
CA VAL A 392 10.07 -15.72 -3.10
C VAL A 392 10.55 -14.95 -4.33
N GLN A 393 10.49 -13.62 -4.27
CA GLN A 393 11.03 -12.75 -5.30
C GLN A 393 12.30 -12.08 -4.80
N LEU A 394 13.44 -12.36 -5.44
CA LEU A 394 14.70 -11.69 -5.18
C LEU A 394 14.88 -10.55 -6.21
N HIS A 395 14.85 -9.32 -5.75
CA HIS A 395 15.15 -8.14 -6.56
C HIS A 395 16.54 -7.62 -6.20
N ALA A 396 17.46 -7.56 -7.17
CA ALA A 396 18.71 -6.84 -7.01
C ALA A 396 18.51 -5.38 -7.42
N ARG A 397 18.71 -4.42 -6.52
CA ARG A 397 18.82 -3.01 -6.89
C ARG A 397 20.13 -2.80 -7.62
N GLY A 398 20.06 -2.18 -8.81
CA GLY A 398 21.19 -1.94 -9.69
C GLY A 398 22.38 -1.31 -8.98
N ALA A 399 23.51 -1.99 -9.02
CA ALA A 399 24.80 -1.42 -8.71
C ALA A 399 25.28 -0.64 -9.92
N GLY A 400 25.91 0.51 -9.68
CA GLY A 400 26.44 1.40 -10.71
C GLY A 400 27.38 0.71 -11.73
N PRO A 401 27.84 1.44 -12.76
CA PRO A 401 28.46 0.85 -13.94
C PRO A 401 29.73 0.08 -13.59
N GLY A 402 29.69 -1.23 -13.80
CA GLY A 402 30.86 -2.09 -13.67
C GLY A 402 30.69 -3.44 -12.96
N ARG A 403 29.52 -3.81 -12.46
CA ARG A 403 29.33 -5.13 -11.81
C ARG A 403 28.28 -5.99 -12.53
N ARG A 404 28.64 -7.28 -12.68
CA ARG A 404 27.85 -8.29 -13.40
C ARG A 404 26.41 -8.38 -12.84
N LEU A 405 25.45 -8.32 -13.73
CA LEU A 405 24.02 -8.55 -13.46
C LEU A 405 23.80 -9.97 -12.90
N PHE A 406 23.30 -10.06 -11.70
CA PHE A 406 22.65 -11.29 -11.25
C PHE A 406 21.31 -11.42 -11.98
N ARG A 407 21.06 -12.57 -12.60
CA ARG A 407 19.73 -12.88 -13.16
C ARG A 407 18.72 -12.94 -12.02
N ALA A 408 17.67 -12.15 -12.12
CA ALA A 408 16.49 -12.29 -11.28
C ALA A 408 15.85 -13.65 -11.60
N GLY A 409 15.80 -14.53 -10.63
CA GLY A 409 15.13 -15.82 -10.71
C GLY A 409 13.89 -15.77 -9.80
N THR A 410 12.76 -16.24 -10.29
CA THR A 410 11.59 -16.52 -9.46
C THR A 410 11.72 -17.98 -9.01
N ALA A 411 11.83 -18.21 -7.70
CA ALA A 411 11.83 -19.57 -7.14
C ALA A 411 10.48 -19.79 -6.46
N ARG A 412 9.81 -20.88 -6.83
CA ARG A 412 8.59 -21.35 -6.19
C ARG A 412 9.01 -22.34 -5.11
N ILE A 413 8.71 -22.02 -3.85
CA ILE A 413 8.98 -22.91 -2.73
C ILE A 413 7.64 -23.38 -2.18
N SER A 414 7.35 -24.67 -2.31
CA SER A 414 6.15 -25.30 -1.75
C SER A 414 6.51 -25.92 -0.39
N PHE A 415 5.72 -25.58 0.64
CA PHE A 415 5.87 -26.16 1.97
C PHE A 415 4.68 -27.09 2.24
N SER A 416 4.95 -28.34 2.59
CA SER A 416 3.98 -29.31 3.09
C SER A 416 4.13 -29.43 4.61
N GLY A 417 3.16 -28.93 5.38
CA GLY A 417 3.13 -29.07 6.84
C GLY A 417 2.31 -27.99 7.57
N PRO A 418 1.87 -28.23 8.80
CA PRO A 418 1.05 -27.27 9.53
C PRO A 418 1.85 -26.02 9.96
N LEU A 419 1.28 -24.85 9.73
CA LEU A 419 1.84 -23.50 9.92
C LEU A 419 2.45 -23.20 11.31
N HIS A 420 2.10 -23.97 12.34
CA HIS A 420 2.62 -23.74 13.70
C HIS A 420 4.11 -24.06 13.87
N ARG A 421 4.77 -24.71 12.91
CA ARG A 421 6.22 -25.00 12.94
C ARG A 421 7.07 -23.90 12.31
N LEU A 422 6.49 -22.95 11.60
CA LEU A 422 7.23 -21.86 10.93
C LEU A 422 7.68 -20.72 11.86
N TRP A 423 7.23 -20.73 13.12
CA TRP A 423 7.59 -19.70 14.13
C TRP A 423 8.77 -20.08 15.03
N ALA A 424 9.36 -21.24 14.87
CA ALA A 424 10.58 -21.62 15.58
C ALA A 424 11.79 -21.20 14.75
N GLY A 425 12.48 -20.14 15.15
CA GLY A 425 13.52 -19.41 14.42
C GLY A 425 14.76 -20.20 13.92
N ASP A 426 14.87 -21.49 14.18
CA ASP A 426 16.01 -22.32 13.76
C ASP A 426 15.82 -22.99 12.39
N ASP A 427 14.59 -23.12 11.89
CA ASP A 427 14.32 -23.81 10.63
C ASP A 427 14.52 -22.92 9.38
N ALA A 428 14.36 -21.61 9.52
CA ALA A 428 14.63 -20.67 8.43
C ALA A 428 16.13 -20.61 8.04
N LEU A 429 17.02 -20.83 9.01
CA LEU A 429 18.47 -20.87 8.79
C LEU A 429 18.94 -22.21 8.18
N ARG A 430 18.20 -23.29 8.37
CA ARG A 430 18.50 -24.59 7.74
C ARG A 430 18.19 -24.60 6.25
N LEU A 431 17.14 -23.92 5.81
CA LEU A 431 16.81 -23.78 4.39
C LEU A 431 17.86 -23.01 3.60
N CYS A 432 18.50 -21.99 4.19
CA CYS A 432 19.67 -21.31 3.60
C CYS A 432 20.91 -22.21 3.48
N GLY A 433 21.07 -23.23 4.32
CA GLY A 433 22.19 -24.16 4.32
C GLY A 433 22.13 -25.23 3.21
N GLU A 434 20.93 -25.64 2.80
CA GLU A 434 20.76 -26.59 1.70
C GLU A 434 20.98 -25.99 0.32
N TRP A 435 20.68 -24.68 0.14
CA TRP A 435 20.96 -23.98 -1.11
C TRP A 435 22.45 -23.88 -1.47
N ARG A 436 23.35 -23.87 -0.49
CA ARG A 436 24.81 -23.89 -0.75
C ARG A 436 25.31 -25.21 -1.31
N ARG A 437 24.56 -26.30 -1.20
CA ARG A 437 24.96 -27.61 -1.73
C ARG A 437 24.54 -27.87 -3.18
N LEU A 438 23.59 -27.11 -3.70
CA LEU A 438 23.12 -27.29 -5.08
C LEU A 438 23.90 -26.48 -6.11
N ASP A 439 24.69 -25.49 -5.70
CA ASP A 439 25.48 -24.63 -6.60
C ASP A 439 26.97 -25.06 -6.72
N GLY A 440 27.34 -26.20 -6.16
CA GLY A 440 28.69 -26.74 -6.14
C GLY A 440 28.99 -27.86 -7.13
N GLY A 441 28.16 -28.02 -8.19
CA GLY A 441 28.32 -29.09 -9.17
C GLY A 441 28.17 -28.65 -10.61
N ARG A 442 29.20 -28.06 -11.16
CA ARG A 442 29.79 -27.95 -12.52
C ARG A 442 30.18 -26.54 -12.90
#